data_3e45f2c6560904f555ce27dc480c6958
#
_entry.id   3e45f2c6560904f555ce27dc480c6958
#
_cell.length_a   1.000
_cell.length_b   1.000
_cell.length_c   1.000
_cell.angle_alpha   90.00
_cell.angle_beta   90.00
_cell.angle_gamma   90.00
#
_symmetry.space_group_name_H-M   'P 1'
#
loop_
_entity.id
_entity.type
_entity.pdbx_description
1 polymer ?
#
loop_
_entity_poly.entity_id
_entity_poly.type
_entity_poly.pdbx_seq_one_letter_code
_entity_poly.pdbx_strand_id
1 'polypeptide(L)'
;MVIEFLTFDVDPAERETWLQIEERHWSRFLEQQDGFVSKQMWQSADDETKIHAVIWWESMEQWKAIPQEALDAVVEAMGPHEKEPSMKVYNLLRDG
;
A
#
# COMPACT_ATOMS: atom_id res chain seq x y z
N MET A 1 -12.91 -2.92 -11.02
CA MET A 1 -11.61 -2.86 -10.33
C MET A 1 -11.60 -1.70 -9.35
N VAL A 2 -11.05 -1.94 -8.19
CA VAL A 2 -11.00 -0.97 -7.09
C VAL A 2 -9.54 -0.61 -6.85
N ILE A 3 -9.28 0.66 -6.57
CA ILE A 3 -7.93 1.14 -6.30
C ILE A 3 -7.87 1.66 -4.87
N GLU A 4 -6.98 1.06 -4.10
CA GLU A 4 -6.63 1.49 -2.75
C GLU A 4 -5.45 2.46 -2.88
N PHE A 5 -5.67 3.73 -2.51
CA PHE A 5 -4.68 4.79 -2.65
C PHE A 5 -4.26 5.27 -1.27
N LEU A 6 -3.02 4.97 -0.90
CA LEU A 6 -2.47 5.31 0.41
C LEU A 6 -1.46 6.44 0.28
N THR A 7 -1.46 7.35 1.24
CA THR A 7 -0.47 8.43 1.29
C THR A 7 0.28 8.38 2.61
N PHE A 8 1.60 8.29 2.53
CA PHE A 8 2.51 8.27 3.67
C PHE A 8 3.37 9.52 3.69
N ASP A 9 3.72 9.98 4.89
CA ASP A 9 4.76 10.97 5.08
C ASP A 9 6.06 10.25 5.41
N VAL A 10 7.07 10.40 4.56
CA VAL A 10 8.35 9.73 4.71
C VAL A 10 9.47 10.74 4.53
N ASP A 11 10.36 10.85 5.53
CA ASP A 11 11.54 11.69 5.45
C ASP A 11 12.39 11.22 4.26
N PRO A 12 12.79 12.12 3.34
CA PRO A 12 13.63 11.72 2.20
C PRO A 12 14.90 10.97 2.59
N ALA A 13 15.47 11.27 3.75
CA ALA A 13 16.67 10.58 4.25
C ALA A 13 16.40 9.12 4.60
N GLU A 14 15.14 8.76 4.92
CA GLU A 14 14.75 7.41 5.30
C GLU A 14 14.05 6.67 4.16
N ARG A 15 13.75 7.36 3.07
CA ARG A 15 12.90 6.84 2.01
C ARG A 15 13.36 5.50 1.46
N GLU A 16 14.63 5.38 1.10
CA GLU A 16 15.14 4.15 0.48
C GLU A 16 15.02 2.95 1.43
N THR A 17 15.42 3.14 2.68
CA THR A 17 15.32 2.09 3.70
C THR A 17 13.86 1.70 3.94
N TRP A 18 12.98 2.71 4.08
CA TRP A 18 11.56 2.45 4.31
C TRP A 18 10.91 1.71 3.15
N LEU A 19 11.23 2.08 1.91
CA LEU A 19 10.68 1.41 0.73
C LEU A 19 11.10 -0.05 0.68
N GLN A 20 12.34 -0.38 1.05
CA GLN A 20 12.81 -1.77 1.07
C GLN A 20 12.08 -2.59 2.12
N ILE A 21 11.84 -2.04 3.30
CA ILE A 21 11.17 -2.71 4.38
C ILE A 21 9.68 -2.88 4.06
N GLU A 22 9.06 -1.86 3.51
CA GLU A 22 7.67 -1.91 3.08
C GLU A 22 7.47 -2.98 2.00
N GLU A 23 8.36 -3.07 1.03
CA GLU A 23 8.29 -4.11 0.00
C GLU A 23 8.40 -5.49 0.60
N ARG A 24 9.36 -5.71 1.50
CA ARG A 24 9.59 -7.01 2.12
C ARG A 24 8.38 -7.51 2.88
N HIS A 25 7.66 -6.63 3.56
CA HIS A 25 6.54 -7.02 4.40
C HIS A 25 5.19 -6.79 3.72
N TRP A 26 4.87 -5.56 3.35
CA TRP A 26 3.56 -5.24 2.78
C TRP A 26 3.38 -5.76 1.36
N SER A 27 4.33 -5.47 0.47
CA SER A 27 4.16 -5.90 -0.92
C SER A 27 4.10 -7.42 -1.07
N ARG A 28 4.98 -8.13 -0.36
CA ARG A 28 4.99 -9.60 -0.41
C ARG A 28 3.72 -10.20 0.14
N PHE A 29 3.18 -9.62 1.21
CA PHE A 29 1.92 -10.06 1.80
C PHE A 29 0.75 -9.81 0.84
N LEU A 30 0.62 -8.60 0.33
CA LEU A 30 -0.53 -8.21 -0.50
C LEU A 30 -0.59 -8.98 -1.80
N GLU A 31 0.54 -9.23 -2.45
CA GLU A 31 0.55 -9.93 -3.74
C GLU A 31 0.09 -11.39 -3.64
N GLN A 32 -0.02 -11.95 -2.44
CA GLN A 32 -0.51 -13.29 -2.22
C GLN A 32 -2.01 -13.35 -1.91
N GLN A 33 -2.67 -12.19 -1.81
CA GLN A 33 -4.07 -12.15 -1.46
C GLN A 33 -4.96 -12.34 -2.67
N ASP A 34 -6.13 -12.97 -2.47
CA ASP A 34 -7.12 -13.13 -3.53
C ASP A 34 -7.59 -11.76 -4.01
N GLY A 35 -7.65 -11.60 -5.31
CA GLY A 35 -8.10 -10.35 -5.92
C GLY A 35 -7.02 -9.29 -6.10
N PHE A 36 -5.82 -9.53 -5.61
CA PHE A 36 -4.70 -8.61 -5.86
C PHE A 36 -4.37 -8.60 -7.35
N VAL A 37 -4.25 -7.38 -7.92
CA VAL A 37 -3.91 -7.19 -9.33
C VAL A 37 -2.50 -6.64 -9.47
N SER A 38 -2.24 -5.49 -8.86
CA SER A 38 -0.91 -4.87 -8.93
C SER A 38 -0.73 -3.84 -7.82
N LYS A 39 0.52 -3.45 -7.59
CA LYS A 39 0.87 -2.41 -6.64
C LYS A 39 2.01 -1.58 -7.22
N GLN A 40 1.91 -0.28 -7.08
CA GLN A 40 2.97 0.65 -7.45
C GLN A 40 3.22 1.60 -6.29
N MET A 41 4.47 2.03 -6.17
CA MET A 41 4.85 3.05 -5.21
C MET A 41 5.18 4.32 -5.99
N TRP A 42 4.52 5.42 -5.62
CA TRP A 42 4.67 6.71 -6.29
C TRP A 42 5.23 7.75 -5.33
N GLN A 43 5.94 8.70 -5.86
CA GLN A 43 6.36 9.88 -5.12
C GLN A 43 5.69 11.10 -5.73
N SER A 44 5.17 11.99 -4.88
CA SER A 44 4.61 13.25 -5.37
C SER A 44 5.70 14.06 -6.07
N ALA A 45 5.39 14.60 -7.25
CA ALA A 45 6.33 15.43 -8.00
C ALA A 45 6.56 16.78 -7.31
N ASP A 46 5.61 17.23 -6.50
CA ASP A 46 5.64 18.54 -5.85
C ASP A 46 6.15 18.47 -4.41
N ASP A 47 6.14 17.29 -3.80
CA ASP A 47 6.52 17.12 -2.39
C ASP A 47 7.18 15.76 -2.20
N GLU A 48 8.50 15.76 -2.09
CA GLU A 48 9.29 14.54 -1.97
C GLU A 48 9.04 13.77 -0.66
N THR A 49 8.37 14.39 0.32
CA THR A 49 8.01 13.71 1.57
C THR A 49 6.77 12.85 1.44
N LYS A 50 6.02 12.99 0.34
CA LYS A 50 4.77 12.26 0.13
C LYS A 50 5.01 11.05 -0.78
N ILE A 51 4.81 9.87 -0.21
CA ILE A 51 4.91 8.60 -0.93
C ILE A 51 3.52 7.98 -0.97
N HIS A 52 3.15 7.43 -2.12
CA HIS A 52 1.85 6.78 -2.29
C HIS A 52 2.04 5.30 -2.59
N ALA A 53 1.24 4.47 -1.93
CA ALA A 53 1.07 3.08 -2.34
C ALA A 53 -0.24 3.01 -3.12
N VAL A 54 -0.16 2.56 -4.36
CA VAL A 54 -1.32 2.45 -5.24
C VAL A 54 -1.55 0.98 -5.52
N ILE A 55 -2.66 0.44 -5.03
CA ILE A 55 -2.92 -0.99 -5.06
C ILE A 55 -4.22 -1.25 -5.80
N TRP A 56 -4.16 -2.10 -6.82
CA TRP A 56 -5.31 -2.47 -7.64
C TRP A 56 -5.86 -3.82 -7.16
N TRP A 57 -7.18 -3.86 -6.94
CA TRP A 57 -7.91 -5.05 -6.52
C TRP A 57 -9.01 -5.37 -7.53
N GLU A 58 -9.25 -6.65 -7.78
CA GLU A 58 -10.34 -7.05 -8.67
C GLU A 58 -11.70 -6.61 -8.14
N SER A 59 -11.90 -6.70 -6.81
CA SER A 59 -13.15 -6.27 -6.19
C SER A 59 -12.93 -5.78 -4.76
N MET A 60 -13.85 -4.96 -4.30
CA MET A 60 -13.88 -4.50 -2.91
C MET A 60 -14.06 -5.68 -1.94
N GLU A 61 -14.88 -6.65 -2.32
CA GLU A 61 -15.16 -7.82 -1.50
C GLU A 61 -13.88 -8.60 -1.20
N GLN A 62 -13.08 -8.86 -2.22
CA GLN A 62 -11.82 -9.60 -2.05
C GLN A 62 -10.83 -8.83 -1.20
N TRP A 63 -10.69 -7.52 -1.45
CA TRP A 63 -9.83 -6.70 -0.62
C TRP A 63 -10.26 -6.73 0.84
N LYS A 64 -11.54 -6.54 1.11
CA LYS A 64 -12.06 -6.50 2.49
C LYS A 64 -12.14 -7.87 3.15
N ALA A 65 -11.91 -8.94 2.40
CA ALA A 65 -11.89 -10.29 2.95
C ALA A 65 -10.57 -10.63 3.66
N ILE A 66 -9.55 -9.78 3.55
CA ILE A 66 -8.27 -10.01 4.23
C ILE A 66 -8.53 -9.98 5.75
N PRO A 67 -8.16 -11.05 6.49
CA PRO A 67 -8.40 -11.08 7.92
C PRO A 67 -7.60 -9.99 8.65
N GLN A 68 -8.24 -9.34 9.61
CA GLN A 68 -7.60 -8.28 10.38
C GLN A 68 -6.34 -8.77 11.09
N GLU A 69 -6.37 -9.99 11.63
CA GLU A 69 -5.20 -10.57 12.31
C GLU A 69 -4.00 -10.75 11.38
N ALA A 70 -4.25 -11.00 10.09
CA ALA A 70 -3.17 -11.10 9.10
C ALA A 70 -2.56 -9.74 8.82
N LEU A 71 -3.40 -8.69 8.73
CA LEU A 71 -2.93 -7.31 8.60
C LEU A 71 -2.12 -6.89 9.82
N ASP A 72 -2.60 -7.23 11.02
CA ASP A 72 -1.91 -6.91 12.26
C ASP A 72 -0.54 -7.55 12.33
N ALA A 73 -0.40 -8.78 11.81
CA ALA A 73 0.89 -9.47 11.76
C ALA A 73 1.90 -8.72 10.88
N VAL A 74 1.45 -8.14 9.76
CA VAL A 74 2.32 -7.35 8.88
C VAL A 74 2.74 -6.05 9.57
N VAL A 75 1.81 -5.39 10.25
CA VAL A 75 2.09 -4.18 11.02
C VAL A 75 3.17 -4.48 12.08
N GLU A 76 3.03 -5.59 12.78
CA GLU A 76 4.01 -6.01 13.78
C GLU A 76 5.38 -6.29 13.15
N ALA A 77 5.40 -6.93 11.99
CA ALA A 77 6.64 -7.22 11.27
C ALA A 77 7.35 -5.95 10.79
N MET A 78 6.58 -4.91 10.44
CA MET A 78 7.15 -3.60 10.08
C MET A 78 7.83 -2.95 11.28
N GLY A 79 7.36 -3.22 12.49
CA GLY A 79 7.94 -2.68 13.72
C GLY A 79 7.97 -1.16 13.73
N PRO A 80 9.13 -0.55 14.05
CA PRO A 80 9.24 0.92 14.13
C PRO A 80 9.10 1.62 12.77
N HIS A 81 9.09 0.86 11.67
CA HIS A 81 8.95 1.42 10.32
C HIS A 81 7.49 1.50 9.87
N GLU A 82 6.58 0.95 10.65
CA GLU A 82 5.16 1.06 10.31
C GLU A 82 4.72 2.51 10.39
N LYS A 83 3.96 2.94 9.36
CA LYS A 83 3.41 4.28 9.28
C LYS A 83 1.92 4.16 8.98
N GLU A 84 1.12 4.98 9.61
CA GLU A 84 -0.31 5.03 9.36
C GLU A 84 -0.59 5.98 8.20
N PRO A 85 -1.05 5.48 7.05
CA PRO A 85 -1.33 6.34 5.90
C PRO A 85 -2.72 6.94 5.97
N SER A 86 -2.93 8.03 5.23
CA SER A 86 -4.28 8.39 4.84
C SER A 86 -4.68 7.53 3.64
N MET A 87 -5.97 7.26 3.50
CA MET A 87 -6.46 6.36 2.46
C MET A 87 -7.61 6.99 1.68
N LYS A 88 -7.56 6.81 0.36
CA LYS A 88 -8.68 7.08 -0.54
C LYS A 88 -8.94 5.85 -1.37
N VAL A 89 -10.19 5.67 -1.77
CA VAL A 89 -10.59 4.52 -2.57
C VAL A 89 -11.19 5.05 -3.88
N TYR A 90 -10.76 4.47 -4.98
CA TYR A 90 -11.23 4.84 -6.31
C TYR A 90 -11.77 3.62 -7.04
N ASN A 91 -12.71 3.83 -7.93
CA ASN A 91 -13.17 2.79 -8.84
C ASN A 91 -12.65 3.11 -10.23
N LEU A 92 -12.11 2.12 -10.90
CA LEU A 92 -11.73 2.26 -12.30
C LEU A 92 -13.00 2.22 -13.13
N LEU A 93 -13.26 3.27 -13.90
CA LEU A 93 -14.43 3.34 -14.76
C LEU A 93 -14.13 2.83 -16.16
N ARG A 94 -12.93 3.14 -16.64
CA ARG A 94 -12.55 2.80 -18.01
C ARG A 94 -11.04 2.90 -18.13
N ASP A 95 -10.46 1.98 -18.85
CA ASP A 95 -9.01 1.93 -19.05
C ASP A 95 -8.69 2.48 -20.45
N GLY A 96 -8.42 3.76 -20.50
CA GLY A 96 -8.08 4.41 -21.75
C GLY A 96 -9.12 5.35 -22.30
#